data_848d29e19379e9baedf529035dc1f567
#
_entry.id   848d29e19379e9baedf529035dc1f567
#
_cell.length_a   1.000
_cell.length_b   1.000
_cell.length_c   1.000
_cell.angle_alpha   90.00
_cell.angle_beta   90.00
_cell.angle_gamma   90.00
#
_symmetry.space_group_name_H-M   'P 1'
#
loop_
_entity.id
_entity.type
_entity.pdbx_description
1 polymer ?
#
loop_
_entity_poly.entity_id
_entity_poly.type
_entity_poly.pdbx_seq_one_letter_code
_entity_poly.pdbx_strand_id
1 'polypeptide(L)'
;MAGIRRDRQAPQRLILDSGAVIALARGDQRARAFLARALELGAPVEIPVVVLAETVRGGPRDAPVNRVLKAVGSPPETREAHGRTAGRLLGLARSSETVDALVVAHAVEGGGAQVLTGDREDLDRLAAPHPEVWIHPL
;
A
#
# COMPACT_ATOMS: atom_id res chain seq x y z
N MET A 1 11.77 30.51 21.70
CA MET A 1 11.22 30.56 20.34
C MET A 1 10.27 29.40 20.14
N ALA A 2 9.03 29.70 19.83
CA ALA A 2 8.07 28.67 19.47
C ALA A 2 8.64 27.88 18.27
N GLY A 3 8.85 26.59 18.47
CA GLY A 3 9.27 25.72 17.38
C GLY A 3 8.27 25.82 16.23
N ILE A 4 8.74 26.11 15.04
CA ILE A 4 7.93 25.97 13.83
C ILE A 4 7.49 24.50 13.78
N ARG A 5 6.21 24.26 14.07
CA ARG A 5 5.63 22.95 13.73
C ARG A 5 5.72 22.84 12.22
N ARG A 6 6.69 22.03 11.77
CA ARG A 6 6.63 21.55 10.39
C ARG A 6 5.37 20.70 10.30
N ASP A 7 4.34 21.22 9.65
CA ASP A 7 3.21 20.40 9.27
C ASP A 7 3.78 19.16 8.57
N ARG A 8 3.58 17.99 9.17
CA ARG A 8 3.96 16.76 8.52
C ARG A 8 3.05 16.61 7.30
N GLN A 9 3.60 16.94 6.14
CA GLN A 9 2.91 16.69 4.90
C GLN A 9 2.76 15.18 4.74
N ALA A 10 1.57 14.74 4.29
CA ALA A 10 1.35 13.37 3.92
C ALA A 10 2.39 12.91 2.88
N PRO A 11 2.92 11.69 2.97
CA PRO A 11 3.77 11.14 1.93
C PRO A 11 3.05 11.18 0.58
N GLN A 12 3.78 11.53 -0.49
CA GLN A 12 3.18 11.65 -1.82
C GLN A 12 2.99 10.30 -2.53
N ARG A 13 3.80 9.28 -2.18
CA ARG A 13 3.71 7.96 -2.77
C ARG A 13 2.51 7.21 -2.23
N LEU A 14 1.76 6.54 -3.10
CA LEU A 14 0.60 5.74 -2.74
C LEU A 14 0.84 4.27 -3.05
N ILE A 15 0.61 3.42 -2.06
CA ILE A 15 0.63 1.96 -2.22
C ILE A 15 -0.79 1.44 -2.04
N LEU A 16 -1.19 0.52 -2.93
CA LEU A 16 -2.48 -0.15 -2.86
C LEU A 16 -2.28 -1.58 -2.36
N ASP A 17 -3.01 -1.94 -1.30
CA ASP A 17 -3.05 -3.34 -0.85
C ASP A 17 -4.09 -4.15 -1.63
N SER A 18 -4.26 -5.42 -1.28
CA SER A 18 -5.19 -6.31 -1.96
C SER A 18 -6.64 -5.82 -1.87
N GLY A 19 -7.07 -5.34 -0.70
CA GLY A 19 -8.41 -4.80 -0.51
C GLY A 19 -8.67 -3.57 -1.36
N ALA A 20 -7.68 -2.68 -1.49
CA ALA A 20 -7.77 -1.50 -2.34
C ALA A 20 -7.87 -1.87 -3.83
N VAL A 21 -7.06 -2.81 -4.29
CA VAL A 21 -7.12 -3.30 -5.68
C VAL A 21 -8.48 -3.92 -5.98
N ILE A 22 -9.00 -4.74 -5.08
CA ILE A 22 -10.33 -5.36 -5.23
C ILE A 22 -11.43 -4.31 -5.25
N ALA A 23 -11.37 -3.32 -4.36
CA ALA A 23 -12.34 -2.22 -4.33
C ALA A 23 -12.35 -1.43 -5.64
N LEU A 24 -11.18 -1.10 -6.17
CA LEU A 24 -11.05 -0.43 -7.47
C LEU A 24 -11.61 -1.30 -8.61
N ALA A 25 -11.31 -2.59 -8.60
CA ALA A 25 -11.82 -3.54 -9.61
C ALA A 25 -13.35 -3.63 -9.59
N ARG A 26 -13.96 -3.49 -8.41
CA ARG A 26 -15.42 -3.49 -8.22
C ARG A 26 -16.08 -2.14 -8.51
N GLY A 27 -15.30 -1.10 -8.75
CA GLY A 27 -15.82 0.22 -9.02
C GLY A 27 -16.20 1.03 -7.79
N ASP A 28 -15.59 0.75 -6.64
CA ASP A 28 -15.79 1.54 -5.42
C ASP A 28 -15.42 3.00 -5.65
N GLN A 29 -16.36 3.91 -5.36
CA GLN A 29 -16.19 5.32 -5.66
C GLN A 29 -15.16 6.01 -4.78
N ARG A 30 -15.06 5.64 -3.51
CA ARG A 30 -14.06 6.22 -2.60
C ARG A 30 -12.65 5.82 -3.01
N ALA A 31 -12.45 4.54 -3.32
CA ALA A 31 -11.16 4.05 -3.81
C ALA A 31 -10.77 4.73 -5.12
N ARG A 32 -11.71 4.87 -6.05
CA ARG A 32 -11.47 5.57 -7.32
C ARG A 32 -11.13 7.05 -7.12
N ALA A 33 -11.83 7.74 -6.24
CA ALA A 33 -11.55 9.14 -5.93
C ALA A 33 -10.16 9.32 -5.32
N PHE A 34 -9.77 8.42 -4.43
CA PHE A 34 -8.45 8.44 -3.80
C PHE A 34 -7.34 8.24 -4.83
N LEU A 35 -7.49 7.24 -5.70
CA LEU A 35 -6.53 6.98 -6.78
C LEU A 35 -6.46 8.15 -7.77
N ALA A 36 -7.61 8.67 -8.21
CA ALA A 36 -7.65 9.80 -9.13
C ALA A 36 -6.93 11.02 -8.55
N ARG A 37 -7.13 11.31 -7.26
CA ARG A 37 -6.45 12.41 -6.59
C ARG A 37 -4.95 12.21 -6.56
N ALA A 38 -4.48 11.00 -6.25
CA ALA A 38 -3.05 10.68 -6.26
C ALA A 38 -2.45 10.90 -7.66
N LEU A 39 -3.13 10.44 -8.69
CA LEU A 39 -2.68 10.60 -10.08
C LEU A 39 -2.67 12.08 -10.51
N GLU A 40 -3.68 12.87 -10.14
CA GLU A 40 -3.72 14.31 -10.41
C GLU A 40 -2.55 15.06 -9.76
N LEU A 41 -2.15 14.63 -8.57
CA LEU A 41 -1.02 15.21 -7.84
C LEU A 41 0.34 14.74 -8.36
N GLY A 42 0.36 13.83 -9.35
CA GLY A 42 1.59 13.25 -9.87
C GLY A 42 2.28 12.30 -8.89
N ALA A 43 1.55 11.78 -7.90
CA ALA A 43 2.10 10.84 -6.95
C ALA A 43 2.44 9.51 -7.63
N PRO A 44 3.60 8.90 -7.34
CA PRO A 44 3.84 7.53 -7.72
C PRO A 44 2.83 6.61 -7.06
N VAL A 45 2.19 5.73 -7.83
CA VAL A 45 1.24 4.73 -7.33
C VAL A 45 1.83 3.35 -7.58
N GLU A 46 1.85 2.51 -6.56
CA GLU A 46 2.48 1.20 -6.60
C GLU A 46 1.54 0.11 -6.08
N ILE A 47 1.58 -1.04 -6.77
CA ILE A 47 0.95 -2.27 -6.29
C ILE A 47 2.08 -3.29 -6.14
N PRO A 48 2.46 -3.67 -4.91
CA PRO A 48 3.52 -4.66 -4.70
C PRO A 48 3.20 -6.01 -5.34
N VAL A 49 4.22 -6.71 -5.82
CA VAL A 49 4.06 -8.04 -6.46
C VAL A 49 3.28 -9.01 -5.59
N VAL A 50 3.49 -8.97 -4.27
CA VAL A 50 2.78 -9.86 -3.34
C VAL A 50 1.26 -9.66 -3.38
N VAL A 51 0.80 -8.45 -3.69
CA VAL A 51 -0.64 -8.13 -3.84
C VAL A 51 -1.21 -8.81 -5.09
N LEU A 52 -0.42 -8.95 -6.16
CA LEU A 52 -0.85 -9.70 -7.33
C LEU A 52 -1.15 -11.17 -6.98
N ALA A 53 -0.32 -11.77 -6.13
CA ALA A 53 -0.54 -13.15 -5.71
C ALA A 53 -1.88 -13.36 -4.99
N GLU A 54 -2.41 -12.31 -4.36
CA GLU A 54 -3.71 -12.35 -3.69
C GLU A 54 -4.89 -11.99 -4.60
N THR A 55 -4.65 -11.28 -5.69
CA THR A 55 -5.74 -10.66 -6.46
C THR A 55 -5.94 -11.27 -7.86
N VAL A 56 -4.96 -11.94 -8.42
CA VAL A 56 -5.06 -12.61 -9.73
C VAL A 56 -5.02 -14.12 -9.56
N ARG A 57 -5.72 -14.83 -10.46
CA ARG A 57 -5.77 -16.30 -10.45
C ARG A 57 -5.41 -16.92 -11.80
N GLY A 58 -5.17 -16.10 -12.82
CA GLY A 58 -4.77 -16.54 -14.16
C GLY A 58 -5.91 -16.83 -15.12
N GLY A 59 -7.14 -16.43 -14.79
CA GLY A 59 -8.32 -16.69 -15.60
C GLY A 59 -9.06 -15.42 -16.04
N PRO A 60 -10.17 -15.57 -16.80
CA PRO A 60 -10.95 -14.43 -17.33
C PRO A 60 -11.54 -13.51 -16.26
N ARG A 61 -11.76 -14.01 -15.05
CA ARG A 61 -12.27 -13.24 -13.93
C ARG A 61 -11.29 -12.19 -13.43
N ASP A 62 -10.03 -12.26 -13.84
CA ASP A 62 -9.02 -11.26 -13.51
C ASP A 62 -9.16 -9.97 -14.30
N ALA A 63 -10.01 -9.92 -15.33
CA ALA A 63 -10.11 -8.76 -16.22
C ALA A 63 -10.30 -7.42 -15.47
N PRO A 64 -11.18 -7.29 -14.47
CA PRO A 64 -11.31 -6.04 -13.71
C PRO A 64 -10.03 -5.67 -12.93
N VAL A 65 -9.37 -6.66 -12.33
CA VAL A 65 -8.10 -6.46 -11.62
C VAL A 65 -7.00 -6.05 -12.60
N ASN A 66 -6.90 -6.73 -13.73
CA ASN A 66 -5.90 -6.41 -14.76
C ASN A 66 -6.05 -4.99 -15.29
N ARG A 67 -7.27 -4.45 -15.36
CA ARG A 67 -7.50 -3.05 -15.72
C ARG A 67 -6.91 -2.10 -14.69
N VAL A 68 -7.05 -2.40 -13.40
CA VAL A 68 -6.43 -1.61 -12.32
C VAL A 68 -4.91 -1.68 -12.43
N LEU A 69 -4.34 -2.87 -12.58
CA LEU A 69 -2.90 -3.06 -12.71
C LEU A 69 -2.33 -2.30 -13.92
N LYS A 70 -3.03 -2.33 -15.05
CA LYS A 70 -2.62 -1.59 -16.24
C LYS A 70 -2.64 -0.07 -16.04
N ALA A 71 -3.65 0.43 -15.33
CA ALA A 71 -3.76 1.86 -15.04
C ALA A 71 -2.66 2.36 -14.11
N VAL A 72 -2.22 1.54 -13.17
CA VAL A 72 -1.17 1.88 -12.20
C VAL A 72 0.24 1.70 -12.79
N GLY A 73 0.44 0.68 -13.60
CA GLY A 73 1.75 0.37 -14.21
C GLY A 73 2.46 -0.80 -13.54
N SER A 74 3.70 -1.03 -13.96
CA SER A 74 4.49 -2.17 -13.48
C SER A 74 4.72 -2.13 -11.97
N PRO A 75 4.62 -3.29 -11.28
CA PRO A 75 4.93 -3.37 -9.85
C PRO A 75 6.39 -3.04 -9.57
N PRO A 76 6.69 -2.44 -8.40
CA PRO A 76 8.07 -2.29 -7.97
C PRO A 76 8.70 -3.65 -7.67
N GLU A 77 10.02 -3.72 -7.77
CA GLU A 77 10.76 -4.91 -7.37
C GLU A 77 10.65 -5.14 -5.85
N THR A 78 10.50 -6.41 -5.47
CA THR A 78 10.58 -6.83 -4.06
C THR A 78 11.94 -7.49 -3.84
N ARG A 79 12.74 -6.88 -2.96
CA ARG A 79 14.14 -7.28 -2.72
C ARG A 79 14.31 -7.91 -1.35
N GLU A 80 15.52 -8.41 -1.06
CA GLU A 80 15.87 -8.96 0.26
C GLU A 80 15.57 -7.98 1.39
N ALA A 81 15.86 -6.68 1.20
CA ALA A 81 15.59 -5.65 2.20
C ALA A 81 14.10 -5.59 2.60
N HIS A 82 13.21 -5.73 1.64
CA HIS A 82 11.76 -5.79 1.90
C HIS A 82 11.39 -7.00 2.76
N GLY A 83 11.95 -8.17 2.44
CA GLY A 83 11.72 -9.39 3.21
C GLY A 83 12.21 -9.27 4.65
N ARG A 84 13.40 -8.71 4.86
CA ARG A 84 13.97 -8.50 6.19
C ARG A 84 13.17 -7.49 7.00
N THR A 85 12.77 -6.39 6.41
CA THR A 85 11.90 -5.39 7.06
C THR A 85 10.56 -6.00 7.43
N ALA A 86 9.92 -6.73 6.51
CA ALA A 86 8.66 -7.41 6.80
C ALA A 86 8.79 -8.39 7.96
N GLY A 87 9.85 -9.20 7.99
CA GLY A 87 10.11 -10.14 9.09
C GLY A 87 10.27 -9.44 10.44
N ARG A 88 10.98 -8.32 10.47
CA ARG A 88 11.13 -7.50 11.69
C ARG A 88 9.77 -6.95 12.15
N LEU A 89 8.96 -6.43 11.24
CA LEU A 89 7.63 -5.90 11.57
C LEU A 89 6.70 -6.99 12.09
N LEU A 90 6.72 -8.17 11.49
CA LEU A 90 5.96 -9.34 11.98
C LEU A 90 6.36 -9.71 13.41
N GLY A 91 7.66 -9.73 13.70
CA GLY A 91 8.16 -10.04 15.03
C GLY A 91 7.72 -9.01 16.06
N LEU A 92 7.82 -7.72 15.76
CA LEU A 92 7.42 -6.65 16.67
C LEU A 92 5.92 -6.62 16.92
N ALA A 93 5.12 -6.83 15.88
CA ALA A 93 3.66 -6.82 15.97
C ALA A 93 3.09 -8.15 16.47
N ARG A 94 3.90 -9.19 16.60
CA ARG A 94 3.46 -10.57 16.86
C ARG A 94 2.35 -11.00 15.89
N SER A 95 2.58 -10.73 14.62
CA SER A 95 1.64 -11.01 13.54
C SER A 95 2.19 -12.11 12.63
N SER A 96 1.29 -12.81 11.95
CA SER A 96 1.62 -13.76 10.88
C SER A 96 1.14 -13.30 9.50
N GLU A 97 0.67 -12.07 9.41
CA GLU A 97 0.13 -11.48 8.18
C GLU A 97 1.27 -11.05 7.23
N THR A 98 1.88 -12.02 6.56
CA THR A 98 3.08 -11.83 5.75
C THR A 98 2.86 -10.88 4.57
N VAL A 99 1.72 -10.97 3.89
CA VAL A 99 1.41 -10.08 2.77
C VAL A 99 1.30 -8.63 3.23
N ASP A 100 0.56 -8.38 4.30
CA ASP A 100 0.41 -7.05 4.88
C ASP A 100 1.77 -6.49 5.34
N ALA A 101 2.60 -7.33 5.94
CA ALA A 101 3.95 -6.92 6.36
C ALA A 101 4.83 -6.54 5.17
N LEU A 102 4.72 -7.24 4.05
CA LEU A 102 5.45 -6.89 2.81
C LEU A 102 4.94 -5.60 2.19
N VAL A 103 3.63 -5.35 2.23
CA VAL A 103 3.06 -4.06 1.80
C VAL A 103 3.62 -2.91 2.62
N VAL A 104 3.63 -3.04 3.94
CA VAL A 104 4.22 -2.03 4.84
C VAL A 104 5.74 -1.90 4.59
N ALA A 105 6.43 -3.00 4.36
CA ALA A 105 7.87 -2.98 4.06
C ALA A 105 8.18 -2.18 2.80
N HIS A 106 7.35 -2.29 1.75
CA HIS A 106 7.50 -1.44 0.56
C HIS A 106 7.36 0.05 0.89
N ALA A 107 6.44 0.40 1.77
CA ALA A 107 6.29 1.78 2.22
C ALA A 107 7.53 2.26 2.99
N VAL A 108 8.04 1.45 3.90
CA VAL A 108 9.22 1.76 4.73
C VAL A 108 10.48 1.92 3.88
N GLU A 109 10.75 0.93 3.02
CA GLU A 109 11.97 0.90 2.19
C GLU A 109 12.02 2.04 1.17
N GLY A 110 10.87 2.57 0.77
CA GLY A 110 10.79 3.73 -0.11
C GLY A 110 10.82 5.08 0.61
N GLY A 111 11.08 5.10 1.92
CA GLY A 111 11.17 6.35 2.70
C GLY A 111 9.83 6.89 3.19
N GLY A 112 8.77 6.10 3.12
CA GLY A 112 7.42 6.45 3.53
C GLY A 112 6.44 6.44 2.37
N ALA A 113 5.19 6.19 2.70
CA ALA A 113 4.09 6.18 1.72
C ALA A 113 2.74 6.27 2.42
N GLN A 114 1.72 6.64 1.65
CA GLN A 114 0.34 6.39 2.01
C GLN A 114 -0.02 4.97 1.54
N VAL A 115 -0.73 4.22 2.36
CA VAL A 115 -1.23 2.88 2.01
C VAL A 115 -2.75 2.90 2.06
N LEU A 116 -3.40 2.67 0.93
CA LEU A 116 -4.85 2.50 0.87
C LEU A 116 -5.18 1.03 1.12
N THR A 117 -6.02 0.76 2.10
CA THR A 117 -6.24 -0.60 2.60
C THR A 117 -7.70 -0.93 2.86
N GLY A 118 -8.04 -2.21 2.67
CA GLY A 118 -9.28 -2.79 3.18
C GLY A 118 -9.17 -3.29 4.63
N ASP A 119 -7.97 -3.36 5.20
CA ASP A 119 -7.71 -3.86 6.56
C ASP A 119 -6.82 -2.92 7.35
N ARG A 120 -7.42 -1.86 7.86
CA ARG A 120 -6.71 -0.83 8.62
C ARG A 120 -6.04 -1.38 9.88
N GLU A 121 -6.72 -2.24 10.61
CA GLU A 121 -6.27 -2.67 11.95
C GLU A 121 -4.94 -3.42 11.87
N ASP A 122 -4.83 -4.41 10.99
CA ASP A 122 -3.59 -5.18 10.82
C ASP A 122 -2.45 -4.31 10.29
N LEU A 123 -2.73 -3.43 9.33
CA LEU A 123 -1.71 -2.56 8.79
C LEU A 123 -1.25 -1.49 9.80
N ASP A 124 -2.15 -0.90 10.59
CA ASP A 124 -1.77 0.03 11.66
C ASP A 124 -0.82 -0.61 12.66
N ARG A 125 -1.09 -1.86 13.04
CA ARG A 125 -0.22 -2.59 13.97
C ARG A 125 1.17 -2.83 13.39
N LEU A 126 1.25 -3.26 12.14
CA LEU A 126 2.51 -3.49 11.44
C LEU A 126 3.28 -2.20 11.20
N ALA A 127 2.59 -1.11 10.88
CA ALA A 127 3.20 0.19 10.60
C ALA A 127 3.52 1.01 11.86
N ALA A 128 3.11 0.55 13.04
CA ALA A 128 3.24 1.32 14.28
C ALA A 128 4.66 1.89 14.54
N PRO A 129 5.78 1.17 14.27
CA PRO A 129 7.12 1.72 14.45
C PRO A 129 7.50 2.79 13.40
N HIS A 130 6.70 2.99 12.36
CA HIS A 130 7.05 3.81 11.20
C HIS A 130 6.03 4.94 10.97
N PRO A 131 6.20 6.13 11.59
CA PRO A 131 5.26 7.24 11.43
C PRO A 131 5.26 7.84 10.02
N GLU A 132 6.24 7.53 9.18
CA GLU A 132 6.30 7.90 7.77
C GLU A 132 5.35 7.08 6.88
N VAL A 133 4.75 6.04 7.43
CA VAL A 133 3.74 5.22 6.74
C VAL A 133 2.35 5.61 7.24
N TRP A 134 1.52 6.08 6.33
CA TRP A 134 0.16 6.56 6.61
C TRP A 134 -0.85 5.55 6.09
N ILE A 135 -1.66 5.01 7.00
CA ILE A 135 -2.67 4.01 6.65
C ILE A 135 -4.01 4.69 6.43
N HIS A 136 -4.56 4.54 5.23
CA HIS A 136 -5.87 5.07 4.87
C HIS A 136 -6.86 3.93 4.66
N PRO A 137 -7.91 3.84 5.47
CA PRO A 137 -8.96 2.84 5.27
C PRO A 137 -9.86 3.20 4.09
N LEU A 138 -10.41 2.18 3.49
CA LEU A 138 -11.49 2.31 2.51
C LEU A 138 -12.81 2.67 3.17
#